data_e570862f6bbf71a75a6d555e16f9dc92
#
_entry.id   e570862f6bbf71a75a6d555e16f9dc92
#
_cell.length_a   1.000
_cell.length_b   1.000
_cell.length_c   1.000
_cell.angle_alpha   90.00
_cell.angle_beta   90.00
_cell.angle_gamma   90.00
#
_symmetry.space_group_name_H-M   'P 1'
#
loop_
_entity.id
_entity.type
_entity.pdbx_description
1 polymer ?
#
loop_
_entity_poly.entity_id
_entity_poly.type
_entity_poly.pdbx_seq_one_letter_code
_entity_poly.pdbx_strand_id
1 'polypeptide(L)'
;MSKHFYFINDNETTKRNTVADFGGVVIDKQGKIHEQFGAMVHGHFGKLPLFSDPKANPDDFWSEQSAQRRTKKYDDMLESGQRSISSPALINIWLAKINAQYNPVLTAYNLSFDFGKCANTGINLGIFAEKFCLMKAAKKTIGITAEYHAFCDIRGLMTPTGRPRMTADAMAKFIDDTNYEGSLADEPHTALEDARDYEAMILTYILRTHTRKQILELGR
;
A
#
# COMPACT_ATOMS: atom_id res chain seq x y z
N MET A 1 -9.97 -16.05 -22.44
CA MET A 1 -8.73 -15.51 -21.84
C MET A 1 -8.83 -15.71 -20.32
N SER A 2 -7.82 -16.30 -19.68
CA SER A 2 -7.82 -16.40 -18.21
C SER A 2 -7.74 -15.00 -17.61
N LYS A 3 -8.66 -14.67 -16.68
CA LYS A 3 -8.60 -13.43 -15.92
C LYS A 3 -7.39 -13.50 -14.98
N HIS A 4 -6.53 -12.50 -15.01
CA HIS A 4 -5.43 -12.37 -14.07
C HIS A 4 -5.86 -11.39 -12.97
N PHE A 5 -5.68 -11.81 -11.72
CA PHE A 5 -5.96 -11.00 -10.55
C PHE A 5 -4.68 -10.65 -9.80
N TYR A 6 -4.72 -9.55 -9.10
CA TYR A 6 -3.63 -9.04 -8.26
C TYR A 6 -4.18 -8.74 -6.89
N PHE A 7 -3.50 -9.17 -5.86
CA PHE A 7 -3.80 -8.83 -4.49
C PHE A 7 -2.77 -7.81 -4.02
N ILE A 8 -3.23 -6.61 -3.71
CA ILE A 8 -2.42 -5.50 -3.21
C ILE A 8 -2.62 -5.43 -1.71
N ASN A 9 -1.54 -5.48 -0.95
CA ASN A 9 -1.55 -5.37 0.50
C ASN A 9 -0.73 -4.16 0.94
N ASP A 10 -1.30 -3.34 1.81
CA ASP A 10 -0.59 -2.32 2.56
C ASP A 10 -0.85 -2.47 4.06
N ASN A 11 0.09 -2.01 4.90
CA ASN A 11 0.00 -2.15 6.34
C ASN A 11 0.56 -0.94 7.08
N GLU A 12 -0.23 -0.43 8.01
CA GLU A 12 0.28 0.49 9.01
C GLU A 12 0.76 -0.27 10.26
N THR A 13 1.85 0.22 10.86
CA THR A 13 2.60 -0.60 11.81
C THR A 13 2.70 0.04 13.20
N THR A 14 2.98 -0.82 14.18
CA THR A 14 3.33 -0.42 15.55
C THR A 14 4.83 -0.21 15.71
N LYS A 15 5.24 0.44 16.82
CA LYS A 15 6.66 0.55 17.22
C LYS A 15 7.37 -0.81 17.39
N ARG A 16 6.63 -1.92 17.54
CA ARG A 16 7.18 -3.27 17.66
C ARG A 16 7.22 -4.05 16.34
N ASN A 17 7.12 -3.35 15.22
CA ASN A 17 7.19 -3.98 13.90
C ASN A 17 6.08 -5.03 13.63
N THR A 18 4.91 -4.82 14.19
CA THR A 18 3.69 -5.61 13.94
C THR A 18 2.66 -4.76 13.22
N VAL A 19 1.72 -5.38 12.54
CA VAL A 19 0.64 -4.69 11.83
C VAL A 19 -0.39 -4.14 12.83
N ALA A 20 -0.71 -2.86 12.73
CA ALA A 20 -1.77 -2.18 13.48
C ALA A 20 -3.05 -2.05 12.64
N ASP A 21 -2.93 -1.60 11.38
CA ASP A 21 -4.00 -1.57 10.38
C ASP A 21 -3.58 -2.43 9.18
N PHE A 22 -4.44 -3.35 8.78
CA PHE A 22 -4.28 -4.24 7.64
C PHE A 22 -5.21 -3.80 6.52
N GLY A 23 -4.67 -3.60 5.32
CA GLY A 23 -5.42 -3.30 4.12
C GLY A 23 -5.12 -4.27 3.00
N GLY A 24 -6.15 -4.65 2.26
CA GLY A 24 -5.98 -5.51 1.10
C GLY A 24 -7.08 -5.36 0.06
N VAL A 25 -6.68 -5.34 -1.20
CA VAL A 25 -7.56 -5.17 -2.36
C VAL A 25 -7.23 -6.22 -3.42
N VAL A 26 -8.24 -6.88 -3.98
CA VAL A 26 -8.11 -7.74 -5.16
C VAL A 26 -8.63 -6.99 -6.37
N ILE A 27 -7.75 -6.77 -7.35
CA ILE A 27 -8.09 -6.11 -8.61
C ILE A 27 -7.83 -7.01 -9.82
N ASP A 28 -8.49 -6.73 -10.94
CA ASP A 28 -8.11 -7.27 -12.26
C ASP A 28 -7.15 -6.33 -13.01
N LYS A 29 -6.78 -6.73 -14.23
CA LYS A 29 -5.87 -5.94 -15.09
C LYS A 29 -6.41 -4.54 -15.42
N GLN A 30 -7.70 -4.31 -15.36
CA GLN A 30 -8.35 -3.03 -15.64
C GLN A 30 -8.46 -2.14 -14.39
N GLY A 31 -8.01 -2.62 -13.23
CA GLY A 31 -8.12 -1.91 -11.97
C GLY A 31 -9.49 -2.05 -11.30
N LYS A 32 -10.38 -2.92 -11.85
CA LYS A 32 -11.67 -3.18 -11.20
C LYS A 32 -11.45 -3.95 -9.91
N ILE A 33 -12.00 -3.42 -8.82
CA ILE A 33 -11.99 -4.06 -7.50
C ILE A 33 -13.01 -5.21 -7.48
N HIS A 34 -12.59 -6.37 -7.01
CA HIS A 34 -13.39 -7.58 -6.85
C HIS A 34 -13.63 -7.93 -5.39
N GLU A 35 -12.65 -7.71 -4.53
CA GLU A 35 -12.73 -7.89 -3.08
C GLU A 35 -11.85 -6.83 -2.41
N GLN A 36 -12.24 -6.41 -1.21
CA GLN A 36 -11.41 -5.55 -0.36
C GLN A 36 -11.66 -5.84 1.11
N PHE A 37 -10.66 -5.61 1.93
CA PHE A 37 -10.74 -5.79 3.37
C PHE A 37 -9.79 -4.83 4.07
N GLY A 38 -10.29 -4.15 5.11
CA GLY A 38 -9.50 -3.29 6.00
C GLY A 38 -9.90 -3.54 7.45
N ALA A 39 -8.89 -3.75 8.31
CA ALA A 39 -9.16 -4.02 9.73
C ALA A 39 -8.02 -3.57 10.63
N MET A 40 -8.37 -3.02 11.79
CA MET A 40 -7.46 -2.87 12.92
C MET A 40 -7.14 -4.25 13.49
N VAL A 41 -5.86 -4.53 13.72
CA VAL A 41 -5.42 -5.87 14.12
C VAL A 41 -5.54 -6.06 15.64
N HIS A 42 -6.44 -6.95 16.05
CA HIS A 42 -6.65 -7.29 17.46
C HIS A 42 -5.34 -7.74 18.13
N GLY A 43 -5.09 -7.20 19.31
CA GLY A 43 -3.88 -7.51 20.09
C GLY A 43 -2.67 -6.65 19.76
N HIS A 44 -2.74 -5.86 18.67
CA HIS A 44 -1.69 -4.94 18.24
C HIS A 44 -2.17 -3.49 18.24
N PHE A 45 -3.24 -3.17 17.51
CA PHE A 45 -3.85 -1.84 17.57
C PHE A 45 -4.39 -1.56 18.98
N GLY A 46 -4.20 -0.34 19.46
CA GLY A 46 -4.61 0.14 20.79
C GLY A 46 -3.81 -0.42 21.98
N LYS A 47 -3.09 -1.56 21.81
CA LYS A 47 -2.20 -2.13 22.84
C LYS A 47 -0.74 -1.72 22.66
N LEU A 48 -0.34 -1.46 21.43
CA LEU A 48 0.99 -1.00 21.08
C LEU A 48 0.88 0.35 20.38
N PRO A 49 1.77 1.33 20.68
CA PRO A 49 1.78 2.60 19.98
C PRO A 49 2.07 2.39 18.49
N LEU A 50 1.42 3.20 17.64
CA LEU A 50 1.75 3.27 16.22
C LEU A 50 3.22 3.67 16.02
N PHE A 51 3.77 3.25 14.90
CA PHE A 51 5.14 3.60 14.56
C PHE A 51 5.33 5.12 14.56
N SER A 52 6.39 5.56 15.22
CA SER A 52 6.91 6.93 15.14
C SER A 52 8.42 6.91 15.30
N ASP A 53 9.08 7.89 14.66
CA ASP A 53 10.52 8.14 14.86
C ASP A 53 10.67 9.21 15.95
N PRO A 54 11.31 8.91 17.10
CA PRO A 54 11.51 9.88 18.15
C PRO A 54 12.46 11.02 17.76
N LYS A 55 13.17 10.90 16.63
CA LYS A 55 14.06 11.93 16.08
C LYS A 55 13.39 12.80 15.02
N ALA A 56 12.15 12.46 14.60
CA ALA A 56 11.42 13.26 13.66
C ALA A 56 11.00 14.61 14.26
N ASN A 57 10.98 15.67 13.46
CA ASN A 57 10.44 16.93 13.89
C ASN A 57 8.94 16.77 14.23
N PRO A 58 8.41 17.57 15.19
CA PRO A 58 7.00 17.48 15.60
C PRO A 58 5.98 17.54 14.44
N ASP A 59 6.32 18.30 13.40
CA ASP A 59 5.45 18.47 12.22
C ASP A 59 5.61 17.36 11.18
N ASP A 60 6.63 16.50 11.29
CA ASP A 60 6.85 15.41 10.38
C ASP A 60 5.78 14.33 10.58
N PHE A 61 5.41 13.66 9.49
CA PHE A 61 4.45 12.56 9.51
C PHE A 61 4.84 11.44 10.51
N TRP A 62 6.12 11.13 10.62
CA TRP A 62 6.63 10.08 11.52
C TRP A 62 6.88 10.54 12.95
N SER A 63 6.51 11.75 13.33
CA SER A 63 6.64 12.25 14.70
C SER A 63 5.69 11.52 15.67
N GLU A 64 5.98 11.60 16.96
CA GLU A 64 5.09 11.07 18.01
C GLU A 64 3.73 11.78 18.03
N GLN A 65 3.71 13.10 17.81
CA GLN A 65 2.47 13.88 17.73
C GLN A 65 1.61 13.44 16.53
N SER A 66 2.23 13.16 15.39
CA SER A 66 1.52 12.64 14.24
C SER A 66 1.00 11.22 14.49
N ALA A 67 1.75 10.36 15.18
CA ALA A 67 1.26 9.03 15.57
C ALA A 67 0.03 9.10 16.49
N GLN A 68 -0.04 10.08 17.39
CA GLN A 68 -1.22 10.31 18.23
C GLN A 68 -2.42 10.77 17.40
N ARG A 69 -2.23 11.69 16.45
CA ARG A 69 -3.30 12.12 15.51
C ARG A 69 -3.82 10.95 14.67
N ARG A 70 -2.92 10.09 14.17
CA ARG A 70 -3.30 8.88 13.44
C ARG A 70 -4.09 7.90 14.30
N THR A 71 -3.70 7.72 15.57
CA THR A 71 -4.45 6.88 16.50
C THR A 71 -5.88 7.38 16.64
N LYS A 72 -6.06 8.69 16.87
CA LYS A 72 -7.41 9.29 16.95
C LYS A 72 -8.21 9.08 15.66
N LYS A 73 -7.60 9.27 14.49
CA LYS A 73 -8.25 8.98 13.20
C LYS A 73 -8.76 7.53 13.12
N TYR A 74 -7.97 6.58 13.59
CA TYR A 74 -8.38 5.18 13.63
C TYR A 74 -9.51 4.90 14.62
N ASP A 75 -9.53 5.57 15.77
CA ASP A 75 -10.63 5.48 16.73
C ASP A 75 -11.92 6.01 16.08
N ASP A 76 -11.87 7.15 15.38
CA ASP A 76 -13.01 7.72 14.64
C ASP A 76 -13.50 6.74 13.52
N MET A 77 -12.59 6.03 12.84
CA MET A 77 -12.94 5.02 11.84
C MET A 77 -13.61 3.78 12.45
N LEU A 78 -13.23 3.39 13.65
CA LEU A 78 -13.89 2.29 14.38
C LEU A 78 -15.28 2.72 14.85
N GLU A 79 -15.42 3.91 15.40
CA GLU A 79 -16.69 4.44 15.89
C GLU A 79 -17.71 4.64 14.75
N SER A 80 -17.25 5.06 13.58
CA SER A 80 -18.11 5.22 12.39
C SER A 80 -18.42 3.89 11.67
N GLY A 81 -17.79 2.78 12.06
CA GLY A 81 -17.92 1.49 11.38
C GLY A 81 -17.17 1.40 10.04
N GLN A 82 -16.35 2.38 9.72
CA GLN A 82 -15.48 2.37 8.51
C GLN A 82 -14.38 1.31 8.63
N ARG A 83 -13.98 0.97 9.84
CA ARG A 83 -13.07 -0.12 10.17
C ARG A 83 -13.70 -1.03 11.22
N SER A 84 -13.26 -2.27 11.24
CA SER A 84 -13.56 -3.23 12.30
C SER A 84 -12.26 -3.75 12.93
N ILE A 85 -12.36 -4.37 14.11
CA ILE A 85 -11.23 -5.07 14.71
C ILE A 85 -11.29 -6.53 14.28
N SER A 86 -10.19 -7.07 13.75
CA SER A 86 -10.07 -8.46 13.34
C SER A 86 -8.82 -9.11 13.90
N SER A 87 -8.94 -10.39 14.29
CA SER A 87 -7.75 -11.15 14.69
C SER A 87 -6.91 -11.55 13.49
N PRO A 88 -5.60 -11.82 13.65
CA PRO A 88 -4.77 -12.39 12.59
C PRO A 88 -5.34 -13.68 12.01
N ALA A 89 -6.02 -14.48 12.82
CA ALA A 89 -6.68 -15.71 12.37
C ALA A 89 -7.82 -15.44 11.38
N LEU A 90 -8.67 -14.43 11.64
CA LEU A 90 -9.74 -14.03 10.71
C LEU A 90 -9.20 -13.42 9.43
N ILE A 91 -8.13 -12.62 9.52
CA ILE A 91 -7.43 -12.11 8.34
C ILE A 91 -6.90 -13.27 7.49
N ASN A 92 -6.28 -14.28 8.10
CA ASN A 92 -5.78 -15.46 7.40
C ASN A 92 -6.90 -16.27 6.73
N ILE A 93 -8.09 -16.36 7.33
CA ILE A 93 -9.27 -17.00 6.72
C ILE A 93 -9.69 -16.22 5.46
N TRP A 94 -9.74 -14.90 5.53
CA TRP A 94 -10.05 -14.06 4.37
C TRP A 94 -8.98 -14.20 3.27
N LEU A 95 -7.69 -14.17 3.62
CA LEU A 95 -6.59 -14.40 2.68
C LEU A 95 -6.70 -15.76 1.98
N ALA A 96 -7.02 -16.83 2.71
CA ALA A 96 -7.23 -18.16 2.14
C ALA A 96 -8.41 -18.17 1.17
N LYS A 97 -9.53 -17.50 1.52
CA LYS A 97 -10.70 -17.35 0.63
C LYS A 97 -10.31 -16.68 -0.69
N ILE A 98 -9.66 -15.51 -0.65
CA ILE A 98 -9.30 -14.80 -1.87
C ILE A 98 -8.27 -15.56 -2.69
N ASN A 99 -7.33 -16.26 -2.05
CA ASN A 99 -6.35 -17.09 -2.76
C ASN A 99 -7.03 -18.25 -3.49
N ALA A 100 -7.97 -18.95 -2.85
CA ALA A 100 -8.72 -20.04 -3.48
C ALA A 100 -9.63 -19.55 -4.63
N GLN A 101 -10.23 -18.36 -4.47
CA GLN A 101 -11.19 -17.83 -5.45
C GLN A 101 -10.53 -17.20 -6.67
N TYR A 102 -9.44 -16.45 -6.47
CA TYR A 102 -8.85 -15.61 -7.50
C TYR A 102 -7.45 -16.06 -7.93
N ASN A 103 -6.74 -16.84 -7.11
CA ASN A 103 -5.32 -17.19 -7.30
C ASN A 103 -4.48 -15.97 -7.73
N PRO A 104 -4.52 -14.87 -6.97
CA PRO A 104 -3.95 -13.60 -7.40
C PRO A 104 -2.43 -13.58 -7.23
N VAL A 105 -1.78 -12.70 -7.97
CA VAL A 105 -0.38 -12.32 -7.71
C VAL A 105 -0.35 -11.34 -6.55
N LEU A 106 0.39 -11.65 -5.47
CA LEU A 106 0.59 -10.74 -4.34
C LEU A 106 1.52 -9.59 -4.71
N THR A 107 1.17 -8.40 -4.32
CA THR A 107 2.06 -7.23 -4.36
C THR A 107 1.81 -6.27 -3.19
N ALA A 108 2.77 -5.40 -2.94
CA ALA A 108 2.72 -4.25 -2.06
C ALA A 108 3.72 -3.21 -2.57
N TYR A 109 3.56 -1.93 -2.22
CA TYR A 109 4.51 -0.92 -2.69
C TYR A 109 5.93 -1.19 -2.20
N ASN A 110 6.09 -1.69 -0.98
CA ASN A 110 7.36 -2.19 -0.45
C ASN A 110 7.19 -3.61 0.10
N LEU A 111 6.99 -4.58 -0.79
CA LEU A 111 6.59 -5.95 -0.43
C LEU A 111 7.41 -6.59 0.70
N SER A 112 8.71 -6.37 0.75
CA SER A 112 9.55 -6.97 1.81
C SER A 112 9.22 -6.43 3.20
N PHE A 113 8.85 -5.16 3.29
CA PHE A 113 8.40 -4.52 4.52
C PHE A 113 7.07 -5.14 4.97
N ASP A 114 6.06 -5.13 4.13
CA ASP A 114 4.72 -5.63 4.44
C ASP A 114 4.73 -7.12 4.77
N PHE A 115 5.46 -7.90 3.97
CA PHE A 115 5.62 -9.33 4.19
C PHE A 115 6.23 -9.64 5.57
N GLY A 116 7.27 -8.91 5.96
CA GLY A 116 7.92 -9.04 7.27
C GLY A 116 7.00 -8.65 8.43
N LYS A 117 6.27 -7.53 8.31
CA LYS A 117 5.35 -7.06 9.36
C LYS A 117 4.16 -8.01 9.54
N CYS A 118 3.59 -8.51 8.44
CA CYS A 118 2.55 -9.53 8.46
C CYS A 118 3.03 -10.81 9.16
N ALA A 119 4.23 -11.30 8.82
CA ALA A 119 4.81 -12.48 9.47
C ALA A 119 4.99 -12.29 10.99
N ASN A 120 5.50 -11.13 11.43
CA ASN A 120 5.65 -10.78 12.85
C ASN A 120 4.29 -10.71 13.61
N THR A 121 3.20 -10.56 12.88
CA THR A 121 1.83 -10.43 13.43
C THR A 121 1.07 -11.76 13.37
N GLY A 122 1.62 -12.78 12.71
CA GLY A 122 0.91 -14.05 12.46
C GLY A 122 -0.05 -13.98 11.26
N ILE A 123 0.09 -12.98 10.39
CA ILE A 123 -0.64 -12.88 9.12
C ILE A 123 0.20 -13.54 8.03
N ASN A 124 -0.35 -14.52 7.33
CA ASN A 124 0.37 -15.38 6.41
C ASN A 124 0.19 -14.97 4.94
N LEU A 125 1.03 -14.06 4.45
CA LEU A 125 1.11 -13.74 3.02
C LEU A 125 1.87 -14.80 2.19
N GLY A 126 2.46 -15.80 2.84
CA GLY A 126 3.21 -16.89 2.18
C GLY A 126 2.33 -17.85 1.37
N ILE A 127 1.00 -17.80 1.52
CA ILE A 127 0.06 -18.64 0.78
C ILE A 127 -0.03 -18.29 -0.71
N PHE A 128 0.36 -17.08 -1.11
CA PHE A 128 0.32 -16.64 -2.50
C PHE A 128 1.54 -17.19 -3.27
N ALA A 129 1.27 -17.95 -4.34
CA ALA A 129 2.31 -18.64 -5.12
C ALA A 129 3.23 -17.66 -5.87
N GLU A 130 2.68 -16.57 -6.37
CA GLU A 130 3.42 -15.55 -7.10
C GLU A 130 3.36 -14.20 -6.39
N LYS A 131 4.47 -13.50 -6.42
CA LYS A 131 4.58 -12.18 -5.80
C LYS A 131 5.65 -11.31 -6.45
N PHE A 132 5.47 -9.99 -6.38
CA PHE A 132 6.45 -9.00 -6.81
C PHE A 132 6.35 -7.71 -5.99
N CYS A 133 7.40 -6.90 -5.99
CA CYS A 133 7.41 -5.60 -5.32
C CYS A 133 6.95 -4.51 -6.29
N LEU A 134 5.82 -3.84 -6.00
CA LEU A 134 5.26 -2.79 -6.85
C LEU A 134 6.21 -1.60 -6.97
N MET A 135 6.87 -1.20 -5.88
CA MET A 135 7.86 -0.12 -5.89
C MET A 135 9.01 -0.40 -6.86
N LYS A 136 9.52 -1.64 -6.90
CA LYS A 136 10.59 -1.99 -7.86
C LYS A 136 10.11 -1.91 -9.30
N ALA A 137 8.91 -2.42 -9.58
CA ALA A 137 8.30 -2.33 -10.89
C ALA A 137 8.05 -0.87 -11.30
N ALA A 138 7.46 -0.06 -10.41
CA ALA A 138 7.18 1.35 -10.64
C ALA A 138 8.46 2.16 -10.88
N LYS A 139 9.52 1.93 -10.11
CA LYS A 139 10.82 2.58 -10.34
C LYS A 139 11.40 2.29 -11.72
N LYS A 140 11.25 1.04 -12.20
CA LYS A 140 11.80 0.62 -13.50
C LYS A 140 10.91 0.96 -14.70
N THR A 141 9.68 1.41 -14.47
CA THR A 141 8.72 1.79 -15.53
C THR A 141 8.39 3.27 -15.52
N ILE A 142 7.86 3.79 -14.43
CA ILE A 142 7.48 5.20 -14.25
C ILE A 142 8.71 6.03 -13.86
N GLY A 143 9.43 5.58 -12.83
CA GLY A 143 10.49 6.34 -12.18
C GLY A 143 11.70 6.68 -13.05
N ILE A 144 11.89 6.00 -14.18
CA ILE A 144 12.96 6.26 -15.15
C ILE A 144 12.58 7.24 -16.26
N THR A 145 11.31 7.64 -16.35
CA THR A 145 10.82 8.48 -17.44
C THR A 145 11.18 9.96 -17.24
N ALA A 146 11.48 10.65 -18.33
CA ALA A 146 11.77 12.09 -18.29
C ALA A 146 10.56 12.90 -17.81
N GLU A 147 9.35 12.45 -18.18
CA GLU A 147 8.09 13.06 -17.80
C GLU A 147 7.88 13.01 -16.27
N TYR A 148 8.17 11.87 -15.63
CA TYR A 148 8.09 11.75 -14.18
C TYR A 148 9.11 12.64 -13.47
N HIS A 149 10.33 12.73 -13.99
CA HIS A 149 11.35 13.59 -13.44
C HIS A 149 10.95 15.07 -13.53
N ALA A 150 10.46 15.51 -14.68
CA ALA A 150 9.97 16.88 -14.88
C ALA A 150 8.77 17.20 -13.97
N PHE A 151 7.82 16.26 -13.82
CA PHE A 151 6.70 16.39 -12.89
C PHE A 151 7.18 16.59 -11.44
N CYS A 152 8.11 15.74 -10.98
CA CYS A 152 8.63 15.84 -9.62
C CYS A 152 9.36 17.18 -9.37
N ASP A 153 10.11 17.68 -10.34
CA ASP A 153 10.79 18.96 -10.25
C ASP A 153 9.80 20.12 -10.14
N ILE A 154 8.82 20.17 -11.04
CA ILE A 154 7.77 21.20 -11.04
C ILE A 154 6.94 21.20 -9.75
N ARG A 155 6.62 20.03 -9.23
CA ARG A 155 5.79 19.85 -8.02
C ARG A 155 6.58 19.89 -6.71
N GLY A 156 7.91 20.08 -6.74
CA GLY A 156 8.75 20.07 -5.55
C GLY A 156 8.84 18.68 -4.87
N LEU A 157 8.59 17.61 -5.62
CA LEU A 157 8.63 16.21 -5.12
C LEU A 157 10.04 15.63 -5.27
N MET A 158 11.04 16.41 -4.86
CA MET A 158 12.44 16.00 -4.88
C MET A 158 12.93 15.59 -3.48
N THR A 159 13.89 14.68 -3.45
CA THR A 159 14.63 14.36 -2.23
C THR A 159 15.61 15.48 -1.88
N PRO A 160 16.13 15.56 -0.64
CA PRO A 160 17.18 16.52 -0.29
C PRO A 160 18.45 16.42 -1.17
N THR A 161 18.67 15.28 -1.82
CA THR A 161 19.79 15.05 -2.74
C THR A 161 19.47 15.37 -4.21
N GLY A 162 18.33 16.01 -4.48
CA GLY A 162 17.91 16.41 -5.84
C GLY A 162 17.46 15.27 -6.75
N ARG A 163 16.99 14.15 -6.18
CA ARG A 163 16.42 13.04 -6.96
C ARG A 163 14.89 13.02 -6.82
N PRO A 164 14.14 12.60 -7.86
CA PRO A 164 12.70 12.42 -7.76
C PRO A 164 12.34 11.48 -6.59
N ARG A 165 11.30 11.82 -5.85
CA ARG A 165 10.75 10.92 -4.83
C ARG A 165 10.13 9.71 -5.51
N MET A 166 10.38 8.52 -4.95
CA MET A 166 9.88 7.24 -5.46
C MET A 166 8.86 6.65 -4.47
N THR A 167 8.01 7.50 -3.88
CA THR A 167 6.92 7.10 -2.98
C THR A 167 5.66 6.74 -3.77
N ALA A 168 4.73 5.99 -3.17
CA ALA A 168 3.44 5.67 -3.77
C ALA A 168 2.66 6.97 -4.05
N ASP A 169 2.61 7.87 -3.08
CA ASP A 169 1.99 9.19 -3.20
C ASP A 169 2.49 9.98 -4.44
N ALA A 170 3.80 10.13 -4.60
CA ALA A 170 4.37 10.88 -5.72
C ALA A 170 4.04 10.24 -7.08
N MET A 171 4.08 8.91 -7.17
CA MET A 171 3.77 8.19 -8.42
C MET A 171 2.28 8.22 -8.74
N ALA A 172 1.41 8.07 -7.73
CA ALA A 172 -0.03 8.17 -7.92
C ALA A 172 -0.44 9.57 -8.38
N LYS A 173 0.10 10.63 -7.77
CA LYS A 173 -0.12 12.02 -8.20
C LYS A 173 0.34 12.28 -9.63
N PHE A 174 1.47 11.71 -10.05
CA PHE A 174 1.90 11.80 -11.44
C PHE A 174 0.89 11.14 -12.39
N ILE A 175 0.38 9.97 -12.04
CA ILE A 175 -0.59 9.25 -12.86
C ILE A 175 -1.92 9.98 -12.93
N ASP A 176 -2.39 10.56 -11.81
CA ASP A 176 -3.58 11.37 -11.73
C ASP A 176 -3.48 12.62 -12.59
N ASP A 177 -2.35 13.35 -12.50
CA ASP A 177 -2.07 14.54 -13.31
C ASP A 177 -2.02 14.21 -14.82
N THR A 178 -1.43 13.06 -15.21
CA THR A 178 -1.41 12.61 -16.62
C THR A 178 -2.78 12.21 -17.16
N ASN A 179 -3.72 11.88 -16.30
CA ASN A 179 -5.13 11.64 -16.65
C ASN A 179 -5.97 12.93 -16.66
N TYR A 180 -5.35 14.10 -16.47
CA TYR A 180 -5.99 15.43 -16.42
C TYR A 180 -6.96 15.64 -15.24
N GLU A 181 -6.88 14.82 -14.21
CA GLU A 181 -7.71 14.96 -13.02
C GLU A 181 -7.03 15.85 -11.97
N GLY A 182 -5.73 15.66 -11.73
CA GLY A 182 -4.85 16.54 -10.94
C GLY A 182 -5.33 16.87 -9.52
N SER A 183 -6.26 16.08 -8.99
CA SER A 183 -7.00 16.36 -7.76
C SER A 183 -6.67 15.39 -6.62
N LEU A 184 -5.77 14.43 -6.85
CA LEU A 184 -5.44 13.42 -5.85
C LEU A 184 -4.88 14.08 -4.58
N ALA A 185 -5.56 13.84 -3.46
CA ALA A 185 -5.14 14.31 -2.15
C ALA A 185 -3.80 13.65 -1.72
N ASP A 186 -3.24 14.10 -0.61
CA ASP A 186 -2.11 13.40 0.01
C ASP A 186 -2.54 12.02 0.51
N GLU A 187 -1.64 11.05 0.40
CA GLU A 187 -1.84 9.68 0.89
C GLU A 187 -2.34 9.69 2.34
N PRO A 188 -3.49 9.07 2.63
CA PRO A 188 -4.11 9.17 3.95
C PRO A 188 -3.39 8.40 5.04
N HIS A 189 -2.45 7.53 4.66
CA HIS A 189 -1.75 6.59 5.54
C HIS A 189 -2.72 5.76 6.38
N THR A 190 -3.62 5.10 5.66
CA THR A 190 -4.53 4.08 6.16
C THR A 190 -4.52 2.92 5.19
N ALA A 191 -4.20 1.74 5.68
CA ALA A 191 -3.77 0.60 4.88
C ALA A 191 -4.73 0.23 3.72
N LEU A 192 -6.05 0.23 3.93
CA LEU A 192 -6.99 -0.11 2.85
C LEU A 192 -7.06 0.98 1.79
N GLU A 193 -7.11 2.25 2.19
CA GLU A 193 -7.21 3.38 1.27
C GLU A 193 -5.94 3.50 0.45
N ASP A 194 -4.77 3.31 1.07
CA ASP A 194 -3.48 3.37 0.38
C ASP A 194 -3.36 2.25 -0.66
N ALA A 195 -3.71 1.01 -0.30
CA ALA A 195 -3.76 -0.10 -1.24
C ALA A 195 -4.76 0.13 -2.38
N ARG A 196 -5.96 0.69 -2.08
CA ARG A 196 -7.07 0.84 -3.01
C ARG A 196 -6.91 2.02 -3.95
N ASP A 197 -6.54 3.18 -3.41
CA ASP A 197 -6.64 4.45 -4.13
C ASP A 197 -5.30 4.86 -4.76
N TYR A 198 -4.16 4.44 -4.16
CA TYR A 198 -2.81 4.79 -4.61
C TYR A 198 -2.09 3.62 -5.29
N GLU A 199 -1.90 2.50 -4.59
CA GLU A 199 -1.14 1.38 -5.14
C GLU A 199 -1.86 0.69 -6.29
N ALA A 200 -3.20 0.54 -6.21
CA ALA A 200 -4.00 -0.03 -7.30
C ALA A 200 -3.96 0.85 -8.56
N MET A 201 -3.91 2.18 -8.42
CA MET A 201 -3.74 3.10 -9.54
C MET A 201 -2.37 2.89 -10.21
N ILE A 202 -1.29 2.82 -9.43
CA ILE A 202 0.07 2.59 -9.94
C ILE A 202 0.14 1.25 -10.69
N LEU A 203 -0.37 0.18 -10.07
CA LEU A 203 -0.37 -1.13 -10.70
C LEU A 203 -1.17 -1.15 -12.00
N THR A 204 -2.37 -0.57 -11.99
CA THR A 204 -3.25 -0.50 -13.17
C THR A 204 -2.57 0.27 -14.30
N TYR A 205 -1.89 1.37 -14.01
CA TYR A 205 -1.14 2.15 -15.00
C TYR A 205 -0.04 1.30 -15.66
N ILE A 206 0.76 0.58 -14.86
CA ILE A 206 1.83 -0.29 -15.37
C ILE A 206 1.24 -1.44 -16.21
N LEU A 207 0.09 -2.01 -15.81
CA LEU A 207 -0.58 -3.11 -16.52
C LEU A 207 -1.14 -2.71 -17.88
N ARG A 208 -1.29 -1.42 -18.21
CA ARG A 208 -1.70 -0.96 -19.56
C ARG A 208 -0.66 -1.32 -20.62
N THR A 209 0.62 -1.33 -20.27
CA THR A 209 1.74 -1.50 -21.21
C THR A 209 2.57 -2.75 -20.96
N HIS A 210 2.40 -3.41 -19.80
CA HIS A 210 3.19 -4.58 -19.41
C HIS A 210 2.32 -5.82 -19.20
N THR A 211 2.85 -6.96 -19.60
CA THR A 211 2.24 -8.27 -19.32
C THR A 211 2.55 -8.70 -17.88
N ARG A 212 1.75 -9.66 -17.37
CA ARG A 212 2.02 -10.29 -16.06
C ARG A 212 3.46 -10.79 -15.92
N LYS A 213 4.00 -11.45 -16.94
CA LYS A 213 5.38 -11.95 -16.93
C LYS A 213 6.40 -10.81 -16.76
N GLN A 214 6.25 -9.75 -17.54
CA GLN A 214 7.14 -8.58 -17.45
C GLN A 214 7.09 -7.92 -16.08
N ILE A 215 5.89 -7.76 -15.48
CA ILE A 215 5.75 -7.17 -14.15
C ILE A 215 6.41 -8.02 -13.08
N LEU A 216 6.27 -9.36 -13.14
CA LEU A 216 6.95 -10.26 -12.21
C LEU A 216 8.48 -10.16 -12.32
N GLU A 217 9.02 -9.94 -13.51
CA GLU A 217 10.46 -9.74 -13.74
C GLU A 217 10.92 -8.35 -13.24
N LEU A 218 10.15 -7.30 -13.49
CA LEU A 218 10.45 -5.93 -13.06
C LEU A 218 10.45 -5.79 -11.52
N GLY A 219 9.53 -6.47 -10.85
CA GLY A 219 9.33 -6.40 -9.41
C GLY A 219 10.23 -7.32 -8.57
N ARG A 220 11.10 -8.10 -9.19
CA ARG A 220 12.15 -8.89 -8.52
C ARG A 220 13.38 -8.02 -8.13
#